data_9238d41a3c7a2dd332cb480b7a8c2df9
#
_entry.id   9238d41a3c7a2dd332cb480b7a8c2df9
#
_cell.length_a   1.000
_cell.length_b   1.000
_cell.length_c   1.000
_cell.angle_alpha   90.00
_cell.angle_beta   90.00
_cell.angle_gamma   90.00
#
_symmetry.space_group_name_H-M   'P 1'
#
loop_
_entity.id
_entity.type
_entity.pdbx_description
1 polymer ?
#
loop_
_entity_poly.entity_id
_entity_poly.type
_entity_poly.pdbx_seq_one_letter_code
_entity_poly.pdbx_strand_id
1 'polypeptide(L)'
;EPGSTIKPALVAQALELGRVTPQTQIHVGNGRMSMGGHTISDTHSYGTLTVQGVIQKSSNVGMVKIADRMSSEEMWKNYTALGLGQKPDLPFPGIAAGRVRNYKSWRPVEKATMSYGYGLSGSLFQLARVYSVFARDGVLMPVSLVRKGAIDESGRFQPSNPEEGKRIYSSKVAREVMHMLQMVSLPGGTATRSQ
;
A
#
# COMPACT_ATOMS: atom_id res chain seq x y z
N GLU A 1 6.71 -8.45 8.54
CA GLU A 1 5.56 -8.49 7.62
C GLU A 1 4.66 -7.29 7.87
N PRO A 2 4.25 -6.55 6.83
CA PRO A 2 3.45 -5.33 7.00
C PRO A 2 2.00 -5.61 7.43
N GLY A 3 1.47 -6.80 7.18
CA GLY A 3 0.07 -7.10 7.44
C GLY A 3 -0.87 -6.12 6.73
N SER A 4 -1.98 -5.78 7.37
CA SER A 4 -3.03 -4.94 6.77
C SER A 4 -2.58 -3.52 6.36
N THR A 5 -1.42 -3.06 6.80
CA THR A 5 -0.90 -1.73 6.40
C THR A 5 -0.53 -1.66 4.91
N ILE A 6 -0.35 -2.79 4.22
CA ILE A 6 -0.06 -2.81 2.78
C ILE A 6 -1.32 -2.73 1.89
N LYS A 7 -2.49 -3.01 2.42
CA LYS A 7 -3.74 -3.09 1.64
C LYS A 7 -4.03 -1.85 0.79
N PRO A 8 -3.83 -0.62 1.29
CA PRO A 8 -4.06 0.59 0.49
C PRO A 8 -3.20 0.64 -0.78
N ALA A 9 -1.95 0.15 -0.72
CA ALA A 9 -1.07 0.12 -1.89
C ALA A 9 -1.60 -0.80 -3.00
N LEU A 10 -2.16 -1.95 -2.63
CA LEU A 10 -2.72 -2.88 -3.60
C LEU A 10 -4.06 -2.38 -4.17
N VAL A 11 -4.89 -1.76 -3.35
CA VAL A 11 -6.13 -1.11 -3.81
C VAL A 11 -5.80 0.02 -4.77
N ALA A 12 -4.79 0.85 -4.47
CA ALA A 12 -4.33 1.90 -5.37
C ALA A 12 -3.92 1.36 -6.74
N GLN A 13 -3.20 0.23 -6.78
CA GLN A 13 -2.84 -0.42 -8.03
C GLN A 13 -4.07 -0.90 -8.82
N ALA A 14 -5.04 -1.51 -8.15
CA ALA A 14 -6.26 -1.98 -8.80
C ALA A 14 -7.10 -0.82 -9.37
N LEU A 15 -7.15 0.32 -8.66
CA LEU A 15 -7.77 1.56 -9.13
C LEU A 15 -7.02 2.15 -10.33
N GLU A 16 -5.70 2.24 -10.26
CA GLU A 16 -4.85 2.79 -11.34
C GLU A 16 -4.96 1.97 -12.63
N LEU A 17 -5.05 0.66 -12.52
CA LEU A 17 -5.26 -0.24 -13.66
C LEU A 17 -6.72 -0.25 -14.17
N GLY A 18 -7.63 0.48 -13.52
CA GLY A 18 -9.05 0.47 -13.89
C GLY A 18 -9.76 -0.86 -13.66
N ARG A 19 -9.20 -1.74 -12.81
CA ARG A 19 -9.79 -3.07 -12.52
C ARG A 19 -10.95 -2.98 -11.52
N VAL A 20 -10.98 -1.92 -10.73
CA VAL A 20 -12.03 -1.58 -9.78
C VAL A 20 -12.23 -0.06 -9.71
N THR A 21 -13.35 0.35 -9.14
CA THR A 21 -13.60 1.70 -8.63
C THR A 21 -13.79 1.64 -7.12
N PRO A 22 -13.80 2.77 -6.38
CA PRO A 22 -14.10 2.77 -4.95
C PRO A 22 -15.44 2.11 -4.59
N GLN A 23 -16.40 2.16 -5.50
CA GLN A 23 -17.77 1.65 -5.33
C GLN A 23 -17.96 0.24 -5.88
N THR A 24 -16.97 -0.36 -6.53
CA THR A 24 -17.07 -1.72 -7.03
C THR A 24 -17.40 -2.67 -5.89
N GLN A 25 -18.45 -3.48 -6.07
CA GLN A 25 -18.88 -4.44 -5.08
C GLN A 25 -18.00 -5.70 -5.08
N ILE A 26 -17.59 -6.11 -3.90
CA ILE A 26 -16.77 -7.30 -3.62
C ILE A 26 -17.55 -8.22 -2.71
N HIS A 27 -17.90 -9.38 -3.23
CA HIS A 27 -18.63 -10.39 -2.42
C HIS A 27 -17.63 -11.14 -1.52
N VAL A 28 -17.71 -10.92 -0.21
CA VAL A 28 -16.86 -11.55 0.79
C VAL A 28 -17.58 -12.65 1.59
N GLY A 29 -18.88 -12.81 1.34
CA GLY A 29 -19.71 -13.88 1.93
C GLY A 29 -19.68 -13.87 3.44
N ASN A 30 -19.48 -15.04 4.03
CA ASN A 30 -19.36 -15.20 5.48
C ASN A 30 -17.98 -14.79 6.05
N GLY A 31 -17.13 -14.15 5.25
CA GLY A 31 -15.80 -13.73 5.68
C GLY A 31 -14.77 -14.87 5.74
N ARG A 32 -15.02 -15.97 5.02
CA ARG A 32 -14.09 -17.11 4.95
C ARG A 32 -13.95 -17.62 3.53
N MET A 33 -12.71 -17.97 3.16
CA MET A 33 -12.41 -18.68 1.92
C MET A 33 -11.25 -19.65 2.14
N SER A 34 -11.23 -20.73 1.38
CA SER A 34 -10.13 -21.69 1.40
C SER A 34 -9.35 -21.60 0.10
N MET A 35 -8.02 -21.63 0.19
CA MET A 35 -7.11 -21.63 -0.94
C MET A 35 -5.88 -22.46 -0.62
N GLY A 36 -5.61 -23.52 -1.41
CA GLY A 36 -4.41 -24.35 -1.24
C GLY A 36 -4.26 -24.97 0.16
N GLY A 37 -5.37 -25.35 0.80
CA GLY A 37 -5.37 -25.92 2.15
C GLY A 37 -5.27 -24.87 3.28
N HIS A 38 -5.19 -23.59 2.95
CA HIS A 38 -5.18 -22.49 3.93
C HIS A 38 -6.56 -21.81 3.98
N THR A 39 -6.99 -21.46 5.18
CA THR A 39 -8.20 -20.66 5.39
C THR A 39 -7.83 -19.20 5.56
N ILE A 40 -8.40 -18.36 4.71
CA ILE A 40 -8.31 -16.90 4.79
C ILE A 40 -9.60 -16.44 5.45
N SER A 41 -9.48 -15.60 6.48
CA SER A 41 -10.65 -15.15 7.24
C SER A 41 -10.62 -13.66 7.54
N ASP A 42 -11.83 -13.09 7.58
CA ASP A 42 -12.12 -11.77 8.11
C ASP A 42 -12.55 -11.89 9.58
N THR A 43 -12.55 -10.78 10.29
CA THR A 43 -13.01 -10.72 11.69
C THR A 43 -14.52 -10.88 11.81
N HIS A 44 -15.28 -10.53 10.76
CA HIS A 44 -16.74 -10.56 10.73
C HIS A 44 -17.25 -11.03 9.36
N SER A 45 -18.51 -11.45 9.33
CA SER A 45 -19.24 -11.73 8.10
C SER A 45 -19.86 -10.44 7.56
N TYR A 46 -19.38 -9.98 6.39
CA TYR A 46 -19.84 -8.72 5.81
C TYR A 46 -20.74 -8.90 4.57
N GLY A 47 -20.87 -10.11 4.05
CA GLY A 47 -21.65 -10.40 2.84
C GLY A 47 -21.04 -9.77 1.59
N THR A 48 -21.34 -8.51 1.34
CA THR A 48 -20.77 -7.74 0.22
C THR A 48 -20.27 -6.39 0.74
N LEU A 49 -19.05 -6.02 0.33
CA LEU A 49 -18.43 -4.75 0.63
C LEU A 49 -18.12 -4.00 -0.68
N THR A 50 -18.10 -2.69 -0.66
CA THR A 50 -17.43 -1.92 -1.71
C THR A 50 -15.90 -2.03 -1.53
N VAL A 51 -15.11 -1.70 -2.56
CA VAL A 51 -13.63 -1.60 -2.42
C VAL A 51 -13.25 -0.68 -1.27
N GLN A 52 -13.93 0.46 -1.13
CA GLN A 52 -13.79 1.37 0.00
C GLN A 52 -14.11 0.67 1.34
N GLY A 53 -15.17 -0.13 1.38
CA GLY A 53 -15.54 -0.94 2.55
C GLY A 53 -14.51 -2.02 2.88
N VAL A 54 -13.84 -2.59 1.88
CA VAL A 54 -12.74 -3.57 2.09
C VAL A 54 -11.60 -2.93 2.88
N ILE A 55 -11.23 -1.69 2.58
CA ILE A 55 -10.22 -0.94 3.34
C ILE A 55 -10.75 -0.58 4.73
N GLN A 56 -11.94 0.00 4.82
CA GLN A 56 -12.55 0.45 6.09
C GLN A 56 -12.68 -0.69 7.10
N LYS A 57 -13.11 -1.88 6.64
CA LYS A 57 -13.29 -3.08 7.47
C LYS A 57 -12.04 -3.95 7.54
N SER A 58 -11.00 -3.61 6.80
CA SER A 58 -9.77 -4.40 6.71
C SER A 58 -10.01 -5.86 6.30
N SER A 59 -10.89 -6.12 5.34
CA SER A 59 -11.24 -7.46 4.89
C SER A 59 -10.08 -8.14 4.16
N ASN A 60 -9.63 -9.29 4.64
CA ASN A 60 -8.63 -10.13 3.98
C ASN A 60 -9.21 -10.81 2.74
N VAL A 61 -10.43 -11.36 2.89
CA VAL A 61 -11.14 -12.00 1.77
C VAL A 61 -11.38 -11.00 0.65
N GLY A 62 -11.77 -9.77 1.00
CA GLY A 62 -11.94 -8.68 0.03
C GLY A 62 -10.65 -8.37 -0.72
N MET A 63 -9.50 -8.34 -0.02
CA MET A 63 -8.20 -8.09 -0.66
C MET A 63 -7.81 -9.20 -1.62
N VAL A 64 -8.02 -10.46 -1.29
CA VAL A 64 -7.79 -11.58 -2.23
C VAL A 64 -8.64 -11.43 -3.49
N LYS A 65 -9.92 -11.11 -3.34
CA LYS A 65 -10.84 -10.89 -4.47
C LYS A 65 -10.42 -9.71 -5.37
N ILE A 66 -9.86 -8.66 -4.79
CA ILE A 66 -9.28 -7.54 -5.54
C ILE A 66 -7.99 -7.98 -6.24
N ALA A 67 -7.11 -8.71 -5.54
CA ALA A 67 -5.86 -9.22 -6.10
C ALA A 67 -6.08 -10.21 -7.26
N ASP A 68 -7.17 -10.97 -7.24
CA ASP A 68 -7.53 -11.88 -8.33
C ASP A 68 -7.81 -11.15 -9.67
N ARG A 69 -8.08 -9.84 -9.61
CA ARG A 69 -8.24 -8.98 -10.79
C ARG A 69 -6.91 -8.45 -11.37
N MET A 70 -5.80 -8.80 -10.76
CA MET A 70 -4.45 -8.42 -11.17
C MET A 70 -3.57 -9.65 -11.32
N SER A 71 -2.56 -9.58 -12.18
CA SER A 71 -1.53 -10.62 -12.26
C SER A 71 -0.54 -10.51 -11.10
N SER A 72 0.18 -11.61 -10.81
CA SER A 72 1.28 -11.60 -9.85
C SER A 72 2.38 -10.61 -10.27
N GLU A 73 2.61 -10.46 -11.57
CA GLU A 73 3.58 -9.50 -12.10
C GLU A 73 3.15 -8.05 -11.82
N GLU A 74 1.88 -7.70 -12.04
CA GLU A 74 1.35 -6.37 -11.74
C GLU A 74 1.50 -6.05 -10.24
N MET A 75 1.15 -6.98 -9.36
CA MET A 75 1.33 -6.81 -7.91
C MET A 75 2.80 -6.63 -7.52
N TRP A 76 3.69 -7.44 -8.08
CA TRP A 76 5.12 -7.37 -7.81
C TRP A 76 5.71 -6.03 -8.28
N LYS A 77 5.35 -5.58 -9.48
CA LYS A 77 5.78 -4.27 -10.02
C LYS A 77 5.31 -3.12 -9.12
N ASN A 78 4.11 -3.20 -8.60
CA ASN A 78 3.58 -2.19 -7.66
C ASN A 78 4.42 -2.12 -6.37
N TYR A 79 4.64 -3.25 -5.71
CA TYR A 79 5.43 -3.28 -4.48
C TYR A 79 6.87 -2.81 -4.68
N THR A 80 7.50 -3.21 -5.77
CA THR A 80 8.88 -2.79 -6.08
C THR A 80 8.96 -1.32 -6.50
N ALA A 81 7.98 -0.80 -7.23
CA ALA A 81 7.90 0.61 -7.58
C ALA A 81 7.77 1.52 -6.34
N LEU A 82 7.11 1.02 -5.29
CA LEU A 82 7.00 1.68 -3.98
C LEU A 82 8.27 1.56 -3.12
N GLY A 83 9.28 0.83 -3.58
CA GLY A 83 10.56 0.64 -2.89
C GLY A 83 10.59 -0.55 -1.92
N LEU A 84 9.54 -1.38 -1.86
CA LEU A 84 9.55 -2.58 -1.03
C LEU A 84 10.49 -3.64 -1.63
N GLY A 85 11.24 -4.32 -0.77
CA GLY A 85 12.23 -5.32 -1.20
C GLY A 85 13.49 -4.73 -1.83
N GLN A 86 13.65 -3.41 -1.79
CA GLN A 86 14.81 -2.68 -2.31
C GLN A 86 15.49 -1.91 -1.18
N LYS A 87 16.82 -1.93 -1.16
CA LYS A 87 17.58 -1.14 -0.20
C LYS A 87 17.33 0.36 -0.47
N PRO A 88 16.84 1.11 0.52
CA PRO A 88 16.70 2.56 0.39
C PRO A 88 18.05 3.20 0.08
N ASP A 89 18.06 4.16 -0.85
CA ASP A 89 19.25 4.94 -1.19
C ASP A 89 19.48 6.03 -0.13
N LEU A 90 20.11 5.61 0.96
CA LEU A 90 20.48 6.50 2.08
C LEU A 90 21.90 6.15 2.53
N PRO A 91 22.75 7.14 2.83
CA PRO A 91 24.12 6.94 3.31
C PRO A 91 24.11 6.52 4.79
N PHE A 92 23.42 5.44 5.12
CA PHE A 92 23.30 4.93 6.48
C PHE A 92 23.63 3.43 6.50
N PRO A 93 24.51 2.97 7.39
CA PRO A 93 24.84 1.56 7.49
C PRO A 93 23.67 0.74 8.07
N GLY A 94 23.54 -0.51 7.64
CA GLY A 94 22.55 -1.43 8.21
C GLY A 94 21.10 -1.21 7.77
N ILE A 95 20.82 -0.42 6.72
CA ILE A 95 19.47 -0.24 6.21
C ILE A 95 18.94 -1.55 5.64
N ALA A 96 17.79 -1.98 6.18
CA ALA A 96 17.12 -3.18 5.71
C ALA A 96 16.43 -2.94 4.36
N ALA A 97 16.66 -3.84 3.42
CA ALA A 97 15.98 -3.84 2.12
C ALA A 97 14.54 -4.38 2.19
N GLY A 98 14.23 -5.17 3.22
CA GLY A 98 13.05 -6.00 3.22
C GLY A 98 13.14 -7.11 2.16
N ARG A 99 12.02 -7.76 1.88
CA ARG A 99 11.99 -8.83 0.89
C ARG A 99 10.66 -8.88 0.16
N VAL A 100 10.72 -8.78 -1.17
CA VAL A 100 9.61 -9.11 -2.07
C VAL A 100 10.17 -10.08 -3.09
N ARG A 101 9.80 -11.36 -3.00
CA ARG A 101 10.26 -12.39 -3.93
C ARG A 101 9.76 -12.08 -5.34
N ASN A 102 10.50 -12.53 -6.35
CA ASN A 102 10.06 -12.37 -7.74
C ASN A 102 8.73 -13.10 -7.96
N TYR A 103 7.80 -12.46 -8.67
CA TYR A 103 6.45 -12.95 -8.92
C TYR A 103 6.39 -14.34 -9.59
N LYS A 104 7.42 -14.69 -10.36
CA LYS A 104 7.51 -16.00 -11.03
C LYS A 104 7.56 -17.17 -10.04
N SER A 105 7.97 -16.92 -8.79
CA SER A 105 8.03 -17.92 -7.74
C SER A 105 6.75 -18.03 -6.90
N TRP A 106 5.75 -17.17 -7.15
CA TRP A 106 4.55 -17.13 -6.31
C TRP A 106 3.57 -18.22 -6.70
N ARG A 107 3.21 -19.03 -5.72
CA ARG A 107 2.05 -19.92 -5.82
C ARG A 107 0.76 -19.13 -5.59
N PRO A 108 -0.42 -19.63 -6.02
CA PRO A 108 -1.69 -18.92 -5.84
C PRO A 108 -1.95 -18.47 -4.39
N VAL A 109 -1.66 -19.33 -3.41
CA VAL A 109 -1.84 -18.99 -1.98
C VAL A 109 -0.90 -17.87 -1.54
N GLU A 110 0.31 -17.82 -2.07
CA GLU A 110 1.28 -16.76 -1.76
C GLU A 110 0.85 -15.42 -2.34
N LYS A 111 0.35 -15.41 -3.58
CA LYS A 111 -0.27 -14.21 -4.16
C LYS A 111 -1.41 -13.71 -3.27
N ALA A 112 -2.27 -14.62 -2.80
CA ALA A 112 -3.37 -14.28 -1.92
C ALA A 112 -2.88 -13.68 -0.59
N THR A 113 -1.93 -14.33 0.10
CA THR A 113 -1.43 -13.83 1.39
C THR A 113 -0.69 -12.50 1.26
N MET A 114 0.05 -12.29 0.16
CA MET A 114 0.73 -11.02 -0.11
C MET A 114 -0.25 -9.87 -0.34
N SER A 115 -1.48 -10.14 -0.76
CA SER A 115 -2.50 -9.12 -0.95
C SER A 115 -2.93 -8.42 0.36
N TYR A 116 -2.76 -9.08 1.49
CA TYR A 116 -3.05 -8.52 2.81
C TYR A 116 -1.82 -8.51 3.75
N GLY A 117 -0.62 -8.59 3.17
CA GLY A 117 0.63 -8.21 3.82
C GLY A 117 1.44 -9.33 4.47
N TYR A 118 1.23 -10.59 4.07
CA TYR A 118 2.02 -11.73 4.51
C TYR A 118 2.85 -12.32 3.36
N GLY A 119 4.02 -12.85 3.67
CA GLY A 119 4.95 -13.40 2.67
C GLY A 119 5.85 -12.36 2.01
N LEU A 120 5.79 -11.11 2.45
CA LEU A 120 6.73 -10.05 2.13
C LEU A 120 7.19 -9.34 3.41
N SER A 121 8.31 -8.66 3.36
CA SER A 121 8.78 -7.86 4.49
C SER A 121 9.27 -6.49 4.05
N GLY A 122 9.06 -5.51 4.90
CA GLY A 122 9.54 -4.15 4.74
C GLY A 122 9.85 -3.53 6.10
N SER A 123 10.74 -2.54 6.11
CA SER A 123 10.99 -1.73 7.29
C SER A 123 9.87 -0.73 7.52
N LEU A 124 9.75 -0.23 8.76
CA LEU A 124 8.83 0.88 9.07
C LEU A 124 9.08 2.10 8.18
N PHE A 125 10.35 2.39 7.88
CA PHE A 125 10.74 3.45 6.96
C PHE A 125 10.16 3.24 5.55
N GLN A 126 10.26 2.03 5.00
CA GLN A 126 9.69 1.72 3.69
C GLN A 126 8.16 1.85 3.70
N LEU A 127 7.48 1.41 4.75
CA LEU A 127 6.04 1.59 4.89
C LEU A 127 5.65 3.07 4.98
N ALA A 128 6.37 3.87 5.76
CA ALA A 128 6.15 5.31 5.82
C ALA A 128 6.30 5.97 4.44
N ARG A 129 7.27 5.54 3.63
CA ARG A 129 7.42 5.99 2.25
C ARG A 129 6.22 5.61 1.37
N VAL A 130 5.69 4.40 1.51
CA VAL A 130 4.47 4.00 0.78
C VAL A 130 3.32 4.96 1.09
N TYR A 131 3.09 5.27 2.36
CA TYR A 131 2.03 6.21 2.75
C TYR A 131 2.31 7.65 2.29
N SER A 132 3.57 8.06 2.23
CA SER A 132 3.94 9.38 1.71
C SER A 132 3.54 9.59 0.25
N VAL A 133 3.44 8.52 -0.55
CA VAL A 133 2.97 8.59 -1.94
C VAL A 133 1.54 9.11 -2.00
N PHE A 134 0.66 8.63 -1.13
CA PHE A 134 -0.73 9.10 -1.08
C PHE A 134 -0.81 10.55 -0.60
N ALA A 135 -0.04 10.93 0.42
CA ALA A 135 0.02 12.30 0.94
C ALA A 135 0.65 13.29 -0.06
N ARG A 136 1.37 12.80 -1.07
CA ARG A 136 2.05 13.58 -2.10
C ARG A 136 1.44 13.39 -3.48
N ASP A 137 0.13 13.26 -3.52
CA ASP A 137 -0.64 13.23 -4.76
C ASP A 137 -0.19 12.15 -5.76
N GLY A 138 0.26 11.01 -5.24
CA GLY A 138 0.69 9.84 -6.02
C GLY A 138 2.18 9.82 -6.41
N VAL A 139 2.99 10.72 -5.86
CA VAL A 139 4.42 10.85 -6.20
C VAL A 139 5.31 10.31 -5.08
N LEU A 140 6.21 9.40 -5.43
CA LEU A 140 7.27 8.91 -4.55
C LEU A 140 8.49 9.83 -4.67
N MET A 141 8.80 10.53 -3.58
CA MET A 141 9.94 11.46 -3.52
C MET A 141 11.22 10.73 -3.11
N PRO A 142 12.40 11.18 -3.62
CA PRO A 142 13.67 10.80 -3.06
C PRO A 142 13.76 11.19 -1.57
N VAL A 143 14.55 10.45 -0.82
CA VAL A 143 14.75 10.71 0.61
C VAL A 143 16.18 11.19 0.86
N SER A 144 16.32 12.18 1.73
CA SER A 144 17.62 12.69 2.16
C SER A 144 17.66 12.82 3.68
N LEU A 145 18.77 12.44 4.28
CA LEU A 145 19.05 12.69 5.72
C LEU A 145 19.55 14.09 5.96
N VAL A 146 19.92 14.81 4.89
CA VAL A 146 20.49 16.15 4.96
C VAL A 146 19.58 17.12 4.23
N ARG A 147 19.33 18.27 4.84
CA ARG A 147 18.64 19.37 4.16
C ARG A 147 19.57 19.89 3.07
N LYS A 148 19.17 19.76 1.82
CA LYS A 148 19.88 20.35 0.68
C LYS A 148 19.43 21.80 0.50
N GLY A 149 20.38 22.72 0.48
CA GLY A 149 20.13 24.15 0.31
C GLY A 149 21.38 24.96 0.61
N ALA A 150 21.25 26.26 0.51
CA ALA A 150 22.32 27.23 0.84
C ALA A 150 21.81 28.21 1.91
N ILE A 151 22.74 28.83 2.63
CA ILE A 151 22.45 29.97 3.49
C ILE A 151 22.56 31.22 2.62
N ASP A 152 21.55 32.06 2.56
CA ASP A 152 21.56 33.32 1.85
C ASP A 152 22.37 34.41 2.61
N GLU A 153 22.55 35.56 1.97
CA GLU A 153 23.30 36.68 2.55
C GLU A 153 22.70 37.20 3.87
N SER A 154 21.44 36.91 4.14
CA SER A 154 20.77 37.28 5.41
C SER A 154 20.90 36.20 6.51
N GLY A 155 21.63 35.12 6.26
CA GLY A 155 21.80 34.01 7.18
C GLY A 155 20.61 33.03 7.23
N ARG A 156 19.65 33.12 6.29
CA ARG A 156 18.50 32.25 6.22
C ARG A 156 18.79 31.05 5.32
N PHE A 157 18.37 29.87 5.77
CA PHE A 157 18.46 28.66 4.96
C PHE A 157 17.45 28.70 3.81
N GLN A 158 17.95 28.64 2.58
CA GLN A 158 17.16 28.50 1.36
C GLN A 158 17.26 27.05 0.89
N PRO A 159 16.14 26.28 0.93
CA PRO A 159 16.17 24.92 0.43
C PRO A 159 16.44 24.93 -1.08
N SER A 160 17.27 23.99 -1.55
CA SER A 160 17.39 23.72 -2.98
C SER A 160 16.06 23.16 -3.50
N ASN A 161 15.79 23.33 -4.80
CA ASN A 161 14.63 22.69 -5.43
C ASN A 161 14.61 21.20 -5.09
N PRO A 162 13.46 20.65 -4.68
CA PRO A 162 13.36 19.22 -4.44
C PRO A 162 13.70 18.45 -5.71
N GLU A 163 14.43 17.34 -5.55
CA GLU A 163 14.63 16.40 -6.65
C GLU A 163 13.27 15.96 -7.20
N GLU A 164 13.21 15.72 -8.51
CA GLU A 164 11.98 15.21 -9.13
C GLU A 164 11.61 13.86 -8.54
N GLY A 165 10.36 13.75 -8.08
CA GLY A 165 9.80 12.49 -7.61
C GLY A 165 9.32 11.62 -8.78
N LYS A 166 9.15 10.34 -8.52
CA LYS A 166 8.57 9.39 -9.46
C LYS A 166 7.07 9.26 -9.23
N ARG A 167 6.25 9.54 -10.25
CA ARG A 167 4.81 9.28 -10.17
C ARG A 167 4.56 7.78 -10.16
N ILE A 168 3.86 7.31 -9.12
CA ILE A 168 3.43 5.92 -8.95
C ILE A 168 1.96 5.76 -9.30
N TYR A 169 1.12 6.69 -8.83
CA TYR A 169 -0.33 6.72 -9.09
C TYR A 169 -0.76 8.08 -9.59
N SER A 170 -1.90 8.13 -10.28
CA SER A 170 -2.56 9.39 -10.61
C SER A 170 -2.98 10.13 -9.35
N SER A 171 -3.10 11.44 -9.45
CA SER A 171 -3.63 12.30 -8.39
C SER A 171 -5.03 11.87 -7.94
N LYS A 172 -5.86 11.44 -8.87
CA LYS A 172 -7.20 10.91 -8.60
C LYS A 172 -7.14 9.70 -7.67
N VAL A 173 -6.34 8.69 -8.02
CA VAL A 173 -6.19 7.46 -7.24
C VAL A 173 -5.61 7.75 -5.85
N ALA A 174 -4.61 8.61 -5.76
CA ALA A 174 -4.03 9.00 -4.47
C ALA A 174 -5.08 9.62 -3.55
N ARG A 175 -5.94 10.52 -4.06
CA ARG A 175 -7.03 11.14 -3.28
C ARG A 175 -8.12 10.13 -2.89
N GLU A 176 -8.49 9.22 -3.79
CA GLU A 176 -9.46 8.16 -3.48
C GLU A 176 -8.96 7.27 -2.33
N VAL A 177 -7.69 6.88 -2.36
CA VAL A 177 -7.08 6.06 -1.29
C VAL A 177 -6.97 6.85 0.01
N MET A 178 -6.58 8.13 -0.03
CA MET A 178 -6.56 8.99 1.17
C MET A 178 -7.94 9.08 1.82
N HIS A 179 -9.00 9.24 1.02
CA HIS A 179 -10.37 9.22 1.54
C HIS A 179 -10.72 7.87 2.22
N MET A 180 -10.35 6.74 1.59
CA MET A 180 -10.55 5.41 2.19
C MET A 180 -9.81 5.26 3.52
N LEU A 181 -8.58 5.78 3.62
CA LEU A 181 -7.79 5.75 4.86
C LEU A 181 -8.44 6.57 5.97
N GLN A 182 -9.01 7.73 5.67
CA GLN A 182 -9.76 8.52 6.65
C GLN A 182 -10.96 7.74 7.20
N MET A 183 -11.65 6.97 6.37
CA MET A 183 -12.79 6.16 6.81
C MET A 183 -12.43 5.07 7.82
N VAL A 184 -11.16 4.64 7.87
CA VAL A 184 -10.70 3.64 8.85
C VAL A 184 -10.81 4.17 10.28
N SER A 185 -10.62 5.47 10.49
CA SER A 185 -10.73 6.12 11.81
C SER A 185 -12.15 6.60 12.15
N LEU A 186 -13.06 6.67 11.18
CA LEU A 186 -14.44 7.09 11.38
C LEU A 186 -15.33 5.95 11.94
N PRO A 187 -16.55 6.25 12.46
CA PRO A 187 -17.49 5.24 12.88
C PRO A 187 -17.70 4.14 11.83
N GLY A 188 -17.59 2.89 12.26
CA GLY A 188 -17.62 1.73 11.38
C GLY A 188 -16.26 1.29 10.84
N GLY A 189 -15.19 2.06 11.05
CA GLY A 189 -13.81 1.66 10.76
C GLY A 189 -13.18 0.83 11.87
N THR A 190 -11.94 0.38 11.64
CA THR A 190 -11.20 -0.50 12.58
C THR A 190 -10.32 0.28 13.57
N ALA A 191 -10.14 1.58 13.38
CA ALA A 191 -9.25 2.44 14.17
C ALA A 191 -9.97 3.66 14.78
N THR A 192 -11.19 3.50 15.26
CA THR A 192 -12.03 4.57 15.82
C THR A 192 -11.45 5.23 17.08
N ARG A 193 -10.44 4.62 17.72
CA ARG A 193 -9.74 5.18 18.89
C ARG A 193 -8.56 6.08 18.51
N SER A 194 -8.28 6.26 17.22
CA SER A 194 -7.16 7.09 16.73
C SER A 194 -7.58 8.52 16.35
N GLN A 195 -8.79 8.93 16.72
CA GLN A 195 -9.29 10.29 16.55
C GLN A 195 -8.76 11.23 17.61
#